data_7d35265a535652879ac54972d36a2409
#
_entry.id   7d35265a535652879ac54972d36a2409
#
_cell.length_a   1.000
_cell.length_b   1.000
_cell.length_c   1.000
_cell.angle_alpha   90.00
_cell.angle_beta   90.00
_cell.angle_gamma   90.00
#
_symmetry.space_group_name_H-M   'P 1'
#
loop_
_entity.id
_entity.type
_entity.pdbx_description
1 polymer ?
#
loop_
_entity_poly.entity_id
_entity_poly.type
_entity_poly.pdbx_seq_one_letter_code
_entity_poly.pdbx_strand_id
1 'polypeptide(L)'
;MNLNRRQFTKGLGLILGAAAIPIRSSANTRPDFTLRAAQSANSIYKKEKSEVLTDLWTFNQKTPGPTLRFNVGDRAKISLDNKLPQETSIHWHGVRVKNSMDGVVGLTQAGVNKGEQFLYDFEIPDAGTYWYHSHNKAWEQVARGLYGPLIVNGPADPKVDHDLVLMIDDWQLDGVGQIREQTFGSLHDWAHAGRIGNWVTVNGMSSPSYRLKDNSRVRLRLINAANARVFDLNFTNVKPRTIALDGYPVDPFESPDLTIGPSQRVDVILDLSDKLPEFALQMITRTTPITIARFLLDKSLEQGGGALNEELITPIRPQPPDASS
;
A
#
# COMPACT_ATOMS: atom_id res chain seq x y z
N MET A 1 -43.66 -66.94 -8.24
CA MET A 1 -44.32 -65.73 -7.65
C MET A 1 -44.39 -64.65 -8.67
N ASN A 2 -45.55 -64.42 -9.22
CA ASN A 2 -45.76 -63.39 -10.23
C ASN A 2 -46.09 -62.06 -9.49
N LEU A 3 -45.14 -61.15 -9.51
CA LEU A 3 -45.36 -59.79 -9.04
C LEU A 3 -46.24 -59.03 -10.07
N ASN A 4 -47.34 -58.46 -9.58
CA ASN A 4 -48.23 -57.70 -10.47
C ASN A 4 -47.71 -56.25 -10.67
N ARG A 5 -48.16 -55.60 -11.77
CA ARG A 5 -47.70 -54.24 -12.17
C ARG A 5 -47.78 -53.19 -11.04
N ARG A 6 -48.72 -53.38 -10.12
CA ARG A 6 -48.96 -52.42 -9.01
C ARG A 6 -47.90 -52.52 -7.90
N GLN A 7 -47.23 -53.66 -7.74
CA GLN A 7 -46.15 -53.85 -6.80
C GLN A 7 -44.81 -53.37 -7.36
N PHE A 8 -44.63 -53.46 -8.70
CA PHE A 8 -43.44 -52.95 -9.39
C PHE A 8 -43.41 -51.40 -9.33
N THR A 9 -44.55 -50.72 -9.52
CA THR A 9 -44.63 -49.25 -9.43
C THR A 9 -44.48 -48.70 -8.00
N LYS A 10 -44.73 -49.48 -6.97
CA LYS A 10 -44.48 -49.06 -5.56
C LYS A 10 -43.00 -49.24 -5.15
N GLY A 11 -42.25 -50.15 -5.78
CA GLY A 11 -40.82 -50.36 -5.55
C GLY A 11 -39.94 -49.32 -6.26
N LEU A 12 -40.40 -48.74 -7.39
CA LEU A 12 -39.63 -47.74 -8.15
C LEU A 12 -39.77 -46.30 -7.60
N GLY A 13 -40.79 -46.06 -6.74
CA GLY A 13 -41.05 -44.75 -6.16
C GLY A 13 -40.13 -44.36 -4.99
N LEU A 14 -39.30 -45.27 -4.49
CA LEU A 14 -38.46 -45.05 -3.30
C LEU A 14 -36.97 -44.88 -3.63
N ILE A 15 -36.54 -44.98 -4.90
CA ILE A 15 -35.13 -44.86 -5.30
C ILE A 15 -34.83 -43.52 -6.04
N LEU A 16 -35.85 -42.74 -6.34
CA LEU A 16 -35.68 -41.44 -7.05
C LEU A 16 -35.77 -40.20 -6.12
N GLY A 17 -35.64 -40.39 -4.80
CA GLY A 17 -35.69 -39.30 -3.82
C GLY A 17 -34.36 -38.91 -3.20
N ALA A 18 -33.20 -39.42 -3.66
CA ALA A 18 -31.91 -38.83 -3.37
C ALA A 18 -31.69 -37.65 -4.31
N ALA A 19 -32.49 -36.58 -4.12
CA ALA A 19 -32.12 -35.27 -4.66
C ALA A 19 -30.71 -35.00 -4.18
N ALA A 20 -29.76 -34.94 -5.11
CA ALA A 20 -28.44 -34.40 -4.87
C ALA A 20 -28.66 -32.99 -4.28
N ILE A 21 -28.61 -32.86 -2.98
CA ILE A 21 -28.49 -31.58 -2.33
C ILE A 21 -27.18 -31.03 -2.89
N PRO A 22 -27.20 -29.95 -3.71
CA PRO A 22 -25.96 -29.34 -4.10
C PRO A 22 -25.26 -28.95 -2.77
N ILE A 23 -24.16 -29.62 -2.47
CA ILE A 23 -23.24 -29.13 -1.46
C ILE A 23 -22.80 -27.79 -2.02
N ARG A 24 -23.52 -26.74 -1.62
CA ARG A 24 -23.00 -25.38 -1.80
C ARG A 24 -21.71 -25.39 -0.99
N SER A 25 -20.60 -25.53 -1.70
CA SER A 25 -19.31 -25.17 -1.16
C SER A 25 -19.53 -23.76 -0.60
N SER A 26 -19.57 -23.65 0.72
CA SER A 26 -19.55 -22.35 1.40
C SER A 26 -18.23 -21.75 1.00
N ALA A 27 -18.25 -20.92 -0.04
CA ALA A 27 -17.09 -20.11 -0.37
C ALA A 27 -16.70 -19.44 0.95
N ASN A 28 -15.44 -19.59 1.36
CA ASN A 28 -14.94 -18.99 2.59
C ASN A 28 -15.21 -17.48 2.51
N THR A 29 -16.27 -17.01 3.17
CA THR A 29 -16.70 -15.61 3.16
C THR A 29 -15.90 -14.75 4.14
N ARG A 30 -14.98 -15.38 4.89
CA ARG A 30 -14.12 -14.66 5.83
C ARG A 30 -13.13 -13.79 5.04
N PRO A 31 -13.05 -12.49 5.34
CA PRO A 31 -12.05 -11.63 4.72
C PRO A 31 -10.64 -12.02 5.19
N ASP A 32 -9.66 -11.87 4.31
CA ASP A 32 -8.23 -12.03 4.62
C ASP A 32 -7.74 -10.89 5.52
N PHE A 33 -8.28 -9.69 5.26
CA PHE A 33 -7.99 -8.47 6.02
C PHE A 33 -9.27 -7.71 6.33
N THR A 34 -9.27 -7.04 7.48
CA THR A 34 -10.28 -6.02 7.80
C THR A 34 -9.58 -4.69 8.00
N LEU A 35 -9.96 -3.72 7.19
CA LEU A 35 -9.51 -2.33 7.27
C LEU A 35 -10.61 -1.52 7.95
N ARG A 36 -10.40 -1.20 9.23
CA ARG A 36 -11.31 -0.35 9.99
C ARG A 36 -10.89 1.10 9.84
N ALA A 37 -11.70 1.89 9.14
CA ALA A 37 -11.52 3.32 9.02
C ALA A 37 -12.11 4.03 10.24
N ALA A 38 -11.29 4.70 11.03
CA ALA A 38 -11.70 5.36 12.27
C ALA A 38 -10.81 6.56 12.60
N GLN A 39 -11.32 7.44 13.46
CA GLN A 39 -10.51 8.49 14.09
C GLN A 39 -9.56 7.85 15.11
N SER A 40 -8.32 8.31 15.14
CA SER A 40 -7.30 7.88 16.11
C SER A 40 -6.22 8.94 16.29
N ALA A 41 -5.63 8.98 17.48
CA ALA A 41 -4.50 9.85 17.77
C ALA A 41 -3.18 9.11 17.48
N ASN A 42 -2.29 9.72 16.69
CA ASN A 42 -1.01 9.14 16.29
C ASN A 42 0.13 10.14 16.48
N SER A 43 1.32 9.65 16.86
CA SER A 43 2.51 10.48 17.05
C SER A 43 3.26 10.65 15.73
N ILE A 44 2.77 11.53 14.85
CA ILE A 44 3.42 11.89 13.58
C ILE A 44 4.32 13.12 13.71
N TYR A 45 4.12 13.92 14.73
CA TYR A 45 4.80 15.19 14.97
C TYR A 45 5.59 15.17 16.27
N LYS A 46 6.80 15.73 16.22
CA LYS A 46 7.64 15.94 17.39
C LYS A 46 7.91 17.43 17.57
N LYS A 47 7.61 17.95 18.74
CA LYS A 47 8.02 19.29 19.14
C LYS A 47 9.20 19.16 20.08
N GLU A 48 10.39 19.59 19.65
CA GLU A 48 11.64 19.40 20.37
C GLU A 48 11.90 17.90 20.64
N LYS A 49 11.80 17.46 21.92
CA LYS A 49 11.95 16.06 22.34
C LYS A 49 10.62 15.37 22.68
N SER A 50 9.51 16.12 22.62
CA SER A 50 8.18 15.61 23.01
C SER A 50 7.41 15.12 21.80
N GLU A 51 6.85 13.93 21.91
CA GLU A 51 5.88 13.42 20.94
C GLU A 51 4.54 14.10 21.16
N VAL A 52 3.92 14.53 20.07
CA VAL A 52 2.59 15.14 20.10
C VAL A 52 1.63 14.19 19.38
N LEU A 53 0.50 13.89 20.02
CA LEU A 53 -0.57 13.13 19.41
C LEU A 53 -1.37 14.04 18.49
N THR A 54 -1.42 13.68 17.21
CA THR A 54 -2.21 14.33 16.17
C THR A 54 -3.48 13.52 15.93
N ASP A 55 -4.63 14.17 15.89
CA ASP A 55 -5.89 13.52 15.56
C ASP A 55 -5.99 13.26 14.06
N LEU A 56 -6.01 11.98 13.70
CA LEU A 56 -6.02 11.50 12.32
C LEU A 56 -7.24 10.62 12.04
N TRP A 57 -7.47 10.38 10.76
CA TRP A 57 -8.34 9.29 10.30
C TRP A 57 -7.45 8.20 9.73
N THR A 58 -7.57 6.99 10.25
CA THR A 58 -6.62 5.93 9.96
C THR A 58 -7.29 4.60 9.66
N PHE A 59 -6.59 3.74 8.97
CA PHE A 59 -6.94 2.31 8.93
C PHE A 59 -6.26 1.58 10.09
N ASN A 60 -7.08 0.89 10.91
CA ASN A 60 -6.63 0.07 12.04
C ASN A 60 -5.75 0.84 13.05
N GLN A 61 -6.12 2.10 13.32
CA GLN A 61 -5.50 2.99 14.31
C GLN A 61 -4.03 3.36 14.02
N LYS A 62 -3.58 3.21 12.79
CA LYS A 62 -2.21 3.52 12.34
C LYS A 62 -2.20 4.30 11.04
N THR A 63 -1.22 5.18 10.89
CA THR A 63 -0.86 5.79 9.63
C THR A 63 0.64 5.60 9.36
N PRO A 64 1.01 5.04 8.22
CA PRO A 64 0.13 4.36 7.26
C PRO A 64 -0.66 3.21 7.90
N GLY A 65 -1.80 2.86 7.32
CA GLY A 65 -2.52 1.63 7.62
C GLY A 65 -1.66 0.39 7.39
N PRO A 66 -2.14 -0.81 7.74
CA PRO A 66 -1.35 -2.05 7.64
C PRO A 66 -0.87 -2.32 6.21
N THR A 67 0.35 -2.81 6.08
CA THR A 67 0.86 -3.31 4.79
C THR A 67 0.09 -4.57 4.41
N LEU A 68 -0.61 -4.53 3.28
CA LEU A 68 -1.22 -5.71 2.68
C LEU A 68 -0.21 -6.39 1.78
N ARG A 69 0.01 -7.70 1.96
CA ARG A 69 0.93 -8.48 1.12
C ARG A 69 0.20 -9.64 0.48
N PHE A 70 0.37 -9.78 -0.82
CA PHE A 70 -0.19 -10.84 -1.66
C PHE A 70 0.88 -11.35 -2.63
N ASN A 71 0.54 -12.42 -3.32
CA ASN A 71 1.29 -12.91 -4.48
C ASN A 71 0.46 -12.75 -5.74
N VAL A 72 1.10 -12.71 -6.89
CA VAL A 72 0.41 -12.73 -8.19
C VAL A 72 -0.50 -13.94 -8.28
N GLY A 73 -1.75 -13.72 -8.69
CA GLY A 73 -2.78 -14.76 -8.80
C GLY A 73 -3.59 -14.98 -7.53
N ASP A 74 -3.22 -14.38 -6.41
CA ASP A 74 -4.04 -14.43 -5.20
C ASP A 74 -5.39 -13.75 -5.42
N ARG A 75 -6.40 -14.23 -4.70
CA ARG A 75 -7.69 -13.56 -4.59
C ARG A 75 -7.78 -12.82 -3.28
N ALA A 76 -7.75 -11.50 -3.33
CA ALA A 76 -7.86 -10.63 -2.17
C ALA A 76 -9.32 -10.52 -1.72
N LYS A 77 -9.57 -10.75 -0.43
CA LYS A 77 -10.84 -10.49 0.25
C LYS A 77 -10.60 -9.53 1.39
N ILE A 78 -10.97 -8.26 1.18
CA ILE A 78 -10.67 -7.18 2.12
C ILE A 78 -11.97 -6.50 2.53
N SER A 79 -12.28 -6.53 3.82
CA SER A 79 -13.46 -5.86 4.37
C SER A 79 -13.09 -4.44 4.82
N LEU A 80 -13.79 -3.44 4.29
CA LEU A 80 -13.81 -2.10 4.86
C LEU A 80 -14.88 -2.04 5.95
N ASP A 81 -14.52 -1.64 7.18
CA ASP A 81 -15.41 -1.37 8.30
C ASP A 81 -15.35 0.13 8.62
N ASN A 82 -16.37 0.90 8.23
CA ASN A 82 -16.35 2.36 8.38
C ASN A 82 -16.89 2.79 9.75
N LYS A 83 -16.06 3.42 10.58
CA LYS A 83 -16.42 4.07 11.85
C LYS A 83 -16.26 5.59 11.81
N LEU A 84 -15.91 6.16 10.66
CA LEU A 84 -15.78 7.61 10.47
C LEU A 84 -17.15 8.29 10.51
N PRO A 85 -17.19 9.60 10.77
CA PRO A 85 -18.45 10.39 10.69
C PRO A 85 -18.93 10.60 9.25
N GLN A 86 -18.09 10.34 8.24
CA GLN A 86 -18.38 10.47 6.81
C GLN A 86 -18.40 9.08 6.15
N GLU A 87 -19.07 8.97 5.01
CA GLU A 87 -18.90 7.84 4.11
C GLU A 87 -17.47 7.77 3.56
N THR A 88 -17.02 6.56 3.26
CA THR A 88 -15.68 6.33 2.68
C THR A 88 -15.69 5.12 1.74
N SER A 89 -14.58 4.89 1.07
CA SER A 89 -14.32 3.72 0.23
C SER A 89 -12.85 3.42 0.23
N ILE A 90 -12.42 2.34 -0.44
CA ILE A 90 -11.01 2.04 -0.67
C ILE A 90 -10.79 1.86 -2.16
N HIS A 91 -9.86 2.65 -2.70
CA HIS A 91 -9.29 2.47 -4.04
C HIS A 91 -7.94 1.74 -3.96
N TRP A 92 -7.70 0.87 -4.91
CA TRP A 92 -6.51 0.02 -5.01
C TRP A 92 -5.57 0.59 -6.05
N HIS A 93 -4.85 1.63 -5.67
CA HIS A 93 -4.10 2.47 -6.60
C HIS A 93 -3.02 1.70 -7.38
N GLY A 94 -3.20 1.64 -8.69
CA GLY A 94 -2.32 0.96 -9.64
C GLY A 94 -2.65 -0.52 -9.88
N VAL A 95 -3.54 -1.14 -9.08
CA VAL A 95 -3.96 -2.53 -9.28
C VAL A 95 -5.07 -2.60 -10.33
N ARG A 96 -4.94 -3.51 -11.28
CA ARG A 96 -6.01 -3.78 -12.28
C ARG A 96 -7.12 -4.60 -11.64
N VAL A 97 -8.22 -3.96 -11.30
CA VAL A 97 -9.39 -4.59 -10.68
C VAL A 97 -10.61 -4.44 -11.57
N LYS A 98 -11.62 -5.30 -11.33
CA LYS A 98 -12.94 -5.09 -11.95
C LYS A 98 -13.52 -3.77 -11.48
N ASN A 99 -14.20 -3.03 -12.36
CA ASN A 99 -14.79 -1.72 -12.06
C ASN A 99 -15.60 -1.69 -10.76
N SER A 100 -16.39 -2.73 -10.48
CA SER A 100 -17.19 -2.84 -9.25
C SER A 100 -16.39 -2.95 -7.96
N MET A 101 -15.06 -3.15 -8.04
CA MET A 101 -14.13 -3.26 -6.91
C MET A 101 -13.13 -2.11 -6.84
N ASP A 102 -13.25 -1.11 -7.72
CA ASP A 102 -12.31 0.00 -7.85
C ASP A 102 -12.44 1.06 -6.74
N GLY A 103 -13.56 1.10 -6.05
CA GLY A 103 -13.73 1.93 -4.86
C GLY A 103 -14.04 3.41 -5.11
N VAL A 104 -14.41 3.81 -6.33
CA VAL A 104 -14.71 5.21 -6.67
C VAL A 104 -16.15 5.54 -6.32
N VAL A 105 -16.36 6.31 -5.26
CA VAL A 105 -17.70 6.69 -4.78
C VAL A 105 -18.45 7.49 -5.85
N GLY A 106 -19.70 7.07 -6.10
CA GLY A 106 -20.58 7.70 -7.09
C GLY A 106 -20.33 7.27 -8.55
N LEU A 107 -19.27 6.48 -8.81
CA LEU A 107 -18.96 5.93 -10.14
C LEU A 107 -18.99 4.40 -10.13
N THR A 108 -18.18 3.76 -9.30
CA THR A 108 -18.05 2.28 -9.30
C THR A 108 -18.82 1.63 -8.15
N GLN A 109 -19.09 2.39 -7.08
CA GLN A 109 -19.87 1.95 -5.91
C GLN A 109 -20.49 3.14 -5.18
N ALA A 110 -21.43 2.85 -4.27
CA ALA A 110 -21.85 3.81 -3.25
C ALA A 110 -20.79 3.93 -2.15
N GLY A 111 -20.73 5.08 -1.49
CA GLY A 111 -19.91 5.24 -0.30
C GLY A 111 -20.39 4.32 0.83
N VAL A 112 -19.46 3.79 1.61
CA VAL A 112 -19.76 2.99 2.80
C VAL A 112 -20.01 3.94 3.95
N ASN A 113 -21.25 3.98 4.46
CA ASN A 113 -21.66 4.90 5.53
C ASN A 113 -21.09 4.47 6.89
N LYS A 114 -21.15 5.38 7.87
CA LYS A 114 -20.77 5.07 9.25
C LYS A 114 -21.51 3.87 9.79
N GLY A 115 -20.76 2.87 10.26
CA GLY A 115 -21.28 1.62 10.82
C GLY A 115 -21.51 0.51 9.80
N GLU A 116 -21.41 0.81 8.50
CA GLU A 116 -21.53 -0.16 7.43
C GLU A 116 -20.18 -0.83 7.12
N GLN A 117 -20.26 -1.91 6.36
CA GLN A 117 -19.14 -2.67 5.84
C GLN A 117 -19.29 -2.92 4.34
N PHE A 118 -18.16 -3.00 3.63
CA PHE A 118 -18.11 -3.40 2.23
C PHE A 118 -16.99 -4.44 2.04
N LEU A 119 -17.28 -5.52 1.33
CA LEU A 119 -16.29 -6.55 1.01
C LEU A 119 -15.77 -6.34 -0.42
N TYR A 120 -14.50 -6.00 -0.53
CA TYR A 120 -13.75 -6.06 -1.78
C TYR A 120 -13.27 -7.48 -2.01
N ASP A 121 -13.60 -8.06 -3.17
CA ASP A 121 -13.24 -9.44 -3.54
C ASP A 121 -12.79 -9.47 -5.01
N PHE A 122 -11.48 -9.51 -5.23
CA PHE A 122 -10.88 -9.40 -6.56
C PHE A 122 -9.59 -10.22 -6.68
N GLU A 123 -9.21 -10.57 -7.90
CA GLU A 123 -7.95 -11.21 -8.22
C GLU A 123 -6.86 -10.15 -8.38
N ILE A 124 -5.62 -10.52 -8.01
CA ILE A 124 -4.45 -9.66 -8.11
C ILE A 124 -3.58 -10.15 -9.27
N PRO A 125 -3.63 -9.50 -10.44
CA PRO A 125 -3.00 -10.03 -11.65
C PRO A 125 -1.52 -9.71 -11.79
N ASP A 126 -1.00 -8.67 -11.14
CA ASP A 126 0.33 -8.16 -11.41
C ASP A 126 1.15 -7.99 -10.12
N ALA A 127 2.44 -8.39 -10.17
CA ALA A 127 3.41 -8.07 -9.11
C ALA A 127 3.77 -6.60 -9.13
N GLY A 128 4.10 -6.03 -7.96
CA GLY A 128 4.56 -4.65 -7.88
C GLY A 128 4.34 -3.98 -6.54
N THR A 129 4.69 -2.71 -6.51
CA THR A 129 4.47 -1.81 -5.38
C THR A 129 3.26 -0.94 -5.67
N TYR A 130 2.22 -1.16 -4.89
CA TYR A 130 0.94 -0.48 -4.96
C TYR A 130 0.61 0.12 -3.60
N TRP A 131 -0.51 0.83 -3.52
CA TRP A 131 -1.03 1.33 -2.26
C TRP A 131 -2.55 1.40 -2.31
N TYR A 132 -3.20 1.51 -1.18
CA TYR A 132 -4.62 1.68 -1.06
C TYR A 132 -4.95 2.96 -0.28
N HIS A 133 -6.04 3.62 -0.65
CA HIS A 133 -6.45 4.86 0.01
C HIS A 133 -7.94 5.12 -0.16
N SER A 134 -8.48 6.03 0.65
CA SER A 134 -9.85 6.50 0.46
C SER A 134 -10.02 7.19 -0.89
N HIS A 135 -11.14 6.92 -1.57
CA HIS A 135 -11.55 7.62 -2.79
C HIS A 135 -12.86 8.40 -2.62
N ASN A 136 -13.17 8.81 -1.39
CA ASN A 136 -14.23 9.77 -1.10
C ASN A 136 -13.60 11.04 -0.54
N LYS A 137 -13.80 12.19 -1.20
CA LYS A 137 -13.12 13.45 -0.85
C LYS A 137 -11.63 13.22 -0.57
N ALA A 138 -10.92 12.62 -1.52
CA ALA A 138 -9.52 12.21 -1.35
C ALA A 138 -8.61 13.37 -0.90
N TRP A 139 -8.92 14.61 -1.32
CA TRP A 139 -8.24 15.82 -0.88
C TRP A 139 -8.31 16.07 0.65
N GLU A 140 -9.29 15.48 1.34
CA GLU A 140 -9.44 15.51 2.80
C GLU A 140 -9.06 14.16 3.42
N GLN A 141 -9.67 13.06 2.99
CA GLN A 141 -9.56 11.77 3.66
C GLN A 141 -8.15 11.18 3.56
N VAL A 142 -7.47 11.33 2.43
CA VAL A 142 -6.05 10.94 2.30
C VAL A 142 -5.18 11.85 3.16
N ALA A 143 -5.38 13.18 3.11
CA ALA A 143 -4.64 14.13 3.92
C ALA A 143 -4.86 13.98 5.43
N ARG A 144 -5.88 13.24 5.86
CA ARG A 144 -6.10 12.85 7.25
C ARG A 144 -5.43 11.53 7.63
N GLY A 145 -4.86 10.76 6.66
CA GLY A 145 -4.11 9.53 6.91
C GLY A 145 -4.78 8.24 6.46
N LEU A 146 -5.88 8.28 5.68
CA LEU A 146 -6.58 7.08 5.20
C LEU A 146 -5.90 6.46 3.98
N TYR A 147 -4.75 5.87 4.18
CA TYR A 147 -3.97 5.14 3.18
C TYR A 147 -3.07 4.08 3.81
N GLY A 148 -2.57 3.16 2.98
CA GLY A 148 -1.58 2.18 3.37
C GLY A 148 -0.98 1.45 2.18
N PRO A 149 0.17 0.76 2.33
CA PRO A 149 0.85 0.09 1.24
C PRO A 149 0.23 -1.26 0.91
N LEU A 150 0.24 -1.61 -0.39
CA LEU A 150 -0.14 -2.90 -0.92
C LEU A 150 1.00 -3.43 -1.77
N ILE A 151 1.55 -4.58 -1.38
CA ILE A 151 2.69 -5.20 -2.03
C ILE A 151 2.27 -6.53 -2.62
N VAL A 152 2.55 -6.72 -3.89
CA VAL A 152 2.31 -7.98 -4.58
C VAL A 152 3.63 -8.59 -5.00
N ASN A 153 3.96 -9.74 -4.43
CA ASN A 153 5.17 -10.46 -4.78
C ASN A 153 4.96 -11.25 -6.07
N GLY A 154 5.99 -11.31 -6.90
CA GLY A 154 6.01 -12.08 -8.13
C GLY A 154 7.18 -13.06 -8.22
N PRO A 155 7.08 -14.06 -9.10
CA PRO A 155 8.15 -15.06 -9.26
C PRO A 155 9.45 -14.46 -9.83
N ALA A 156 9.36 -13.28 -10.44
CA ALA A 156 10.50 -12.58 -11.02
C ALA A 156 11.01 -11.43 -10.12
N ASP A 157 10.55 -11.34 -8.88
CA ASP A 157 11.08 -10.37 -7.92
C ASP A 157 12.58 -10.65 -7.64
N PRO A 158 13.42 -9.61 -7.56
CA PRO A 158 14.82 -9.80 -7.23
C PRO A 158 14.96 -10.37 -5.82
N LYS A 159 15.92 -11.26 -5.62
CA LYS A 159 16.28 -11.71 -4.29
C LYS A 159 16.97 -10.59 -3.53
N VAL A 160 16.50 -10.33 -2.33
CA VAL A 160 16.99 -9.27 -1.46
C VAL A 160 17.06 -9.77 -0.01
N ASP A 161 18.00 -9.22 0.75
CA ASP A 161 18.12 -9.49 2.18
C ASP A 161 17.13 -8.66 2.99
N HIS A 162 16.77 -7.47 2.48
CA HIS A 162 15.79 -6.59 3.09
C HIS A 162 14.84 -6.02 2.02
N ASP A 163 13.54 -6.05 2.31
CA ASP A 163 12.48 -5.45 1.48
C ASP A 163 11.65 -4.48 2.35
N LEU A 164 11.94 -3.19 2.22
CA LEU A 164 11.35 -2.13 3.03
C LEU A 164 10.41 -1.26 2.21
N VAL A 165 9.23 -1.01 2.76
CA VAL A 165 8.27 -0.05 2.20
C VAL A 165 8.40 1.26 2.96
N LEU A 166 8.60 2.36 2.21
CA LEU A 166 8.69 3.72 2.72
C LEU A 166 7.55 4.55 2.12
N MET A 167 6.47 4.71 2.87
CA MET A 167 5.42 5.67 2.51
C MET A 167 5.83 7.06 3.00
N ILE A 168 6.01 7.97 2.04
CA ILE A 168 6.41 9.35 2.28
C ILE A 168 5.17 10.22 2.14
N ASP A 169 4.91 11.04 3.16
CA ASP A 169 3.77 11.95 3.16
C ASP A 169 4.15 13.30 3.74
N ASP A 170 3.36 14.34 3.44
CA ASP A 170 3.48 15.65 4.05
C ASP A 170 2.16 16.12 4.67
N TRP A 171 2.27 16.68 5.86
CA TRP A 171 1.15 17.08 6.69
C TRP A 171 1.11 18.60 6.84
N GLN A 172 -0.07 19.18 6.69
CA GLN A 172 -0.25 20.60 7.01
C GLN A 172 -0.75 20.73 8.45
N LEU A 173 0.22 20.98 9.36
CA LEU A 173 0.00 21.04 10.81
C LEU A 173 0.02 22.49 11.33
N ASP A 174 -0.74 22.73 12.39
CA ASP A 174 -0.71 23.97 13.16
C ASP A 174 0.45 24.02 14.16
N GLY A 175 0.53 25.10 14.96
CA GLY A 175 1.61 25.30 15.94
C GLY A 175 1.59 24.34 17.12
N VAL A 176 0.51 23.57 17.32
CA VAL A 176 0.38 22.56 18.35
C VAL A 176 0.39 21.12 17.81
N GLY A 177 0.60 20.96 16.51
CA GLY A 177 0.75 19.66 15.86
C GLY A 177 -0.56 18.98 15.45
N GLN A 178 -1.67 19.75 15.35
CA GLN A 178 -2.94 19.24 14.80
C GLN A 178 -3.08 19.58 13.32
N ILE A 179 -3.87 18.78 12.58
CA ILE A 179 -4.16 19.04 11.18
C ILE A 179 -4.89 20.40 11.06
N ARG A 180 -4.44 21.23 10.15
CA ARG A 180 -5.09 22.51 9.83
C ARG A 180 -6.36 22.27 9.01
N GLU A 181 -7.45 21.92 9.69
CA GLU A 181 -8.73 21.53 9.05
C GLU A 181 -9.33 22.63 8.22
N GLN A 182 -9.17 23.90 8.63
CA GLN A 182 -9.67 25.07 7.91
C GLN A 182 -9.06 25.24 6.51
N THR A 183 -8.01 24.52 6.17
CA THR A 183 -7.40 24.56 4.83
C THR A 183 -7.98 23.53 3.89
N PHE A 184 -8.78 22.58 4.37
CA PHE A 184 -9.44 21.62 3.49
C PHE A 184 -10.44 22.33 2.56
N GLY A 185 -10.32 22.06 1.24
CA GLY A 185 -11.14 22.72 0.22
C GLY A 185 -10.81 24.20 -0.02
N SER A 186 -9.65 24.68 0.44
CA SER A 186 -9.16 26.03 0.21
C SER A 186 -9.03 26.34 -1.29
N LEU A 187 -9.65 27.43 -1.75
CA LEU A 187 -9.49 27.90 -3.14
C LEU A 187 -8.03 28.22 -3.47
N HIS A 188 -7.27 28.70 -2.47
CA HIS A 188 -5.84 28.97 -2.63
C HIS A 188 -5.07 27.69 -3.01
N ASP A 189 -5.30 26.60 -2.28
CA ASP A 189 -4.64 25.31 -2.56
C ASP A 189 -5.05 24.78 -3.95
N TRP A 190 -6.33 24.90 -4.31
CA TRP A 190 -6.81 24.44 -5.62
C TRP A 190 -6.28 25.28 -6.80
N ALA A 191 -6.09 26.58 -6.60
CA ALA A 191 -5.66 27.48 -7.66
C ALA A 191 -4.13 27.56 -7.84
N HIS A 192 -3.34 26.98 -6.95
CA HIS A 192 -1.88 27.09 -6.96
C HIS A 192 -1.22 25.69 -6.95
N ALA A 193 -0.33 25.45 -5.98
CA ALA A 193 0.51 24.25 -5.94
C ALA A 193 -0.18 23.02 -5.28
N GLY A 194 -1.44 23.13 -4.93
CA GLY A 194 -2.14 22.13 -4.13
C GLY A 194 -1.88 22.29 -2.63
N ARG A 195 -2.41 21.34 -1.84
CA ARG A 195 -2.24 21.32 -0.38
C ARG A 195 -0.86 20.79 -0.02
N ILE A 196 0.13 21.68 0.03
CA ILE A 196 1.50 21.38 0.43
C ILE A 196 1.62 21.45 1.96
N GLY A 197 2.11 20.37 2.58
CA GLY A 197 2.34 20.30 4.02
C GLY A 197 3.58 21.06 4.49
N ASN A 198 3.67 21.26 5.80
CA ASN A 198 4.83 21.85 6.47
C ASN A 198 5.60 20.82 7.33
N TRP A 199 5.17 19.57 7.35
CA TRP A 199 5.80 18.49 8.11
C TRP A 199 5.84 17.21 7.25
N VAL A 200 7.01 16.60 7.12
CA VAL A 200 7.20 15.38 6.33
C VAL A 200 7.40 14.18 7.24
N THR A 201 6.78 13.07 6.90
CA THR A 201 6.96 11.78 7.57
C THR A 201 7.31 10.67 6.60
N VAL A 202 8.01 9.66 7.12
CA VAL A 202 8.19 8.37 6.45
C VAL A 202 7.58 7.31 7.36
N ASN A 203 6.61 6.54 6.82
CA ASN A 203 5.84 5.56 7.58
C ASN A 203 5.18 6.17 8.85
N GLY A 204 4.66 7.39 8.75
CA GLY A 204 4.03 8.10 9.85
C GLY A 204 4.99 8.59 10.95
N MET A 205 6.29 8.51 10.73
CA MET A 205 7.31 8.92 11.70
C MET A 205 8.17 10.05 11.16
N SER A 206 8.54 10.99 12.04
CA SER A 206 9.50 12.05 11.70
C SER A 206 10.91 11.49 11.66
N SER A 207 11.50 11.42 10.47
CA SER A 207 12.89 10.97 10.25
C SER A 207 13.24 9.65 10.99
N PRO A 208 12.55 8.53 10.71
CA PRO A 208 12.82 7.26 11.34
C PRO A 208 14.21 6.73 11.04
N SER A 209 14.72 5.84 11.91
CA SER A 209 15.96 5.11 11.70
C SER A 209 15.67 3.62 11.51
N TYR A 210 16.23 3.04 10.46
CA TYR A 210 16.14 1.61 10.13
C TYR A 210 17.49 0.95 10.35
N ARG A 211 17.48 -0.27 10.88
CA ARG A 211 18.67 -1.11 10.99
C ARG A 211 18.71 -2.09 9.85
N LEU A 212 19.82 -2.11 9.13
CA LEU A 212 20.05 -2.99 8.00
C LEU A 212 21.33 -3.79 8.23
N LYS A 213 21.37 -4.98 7.70
CA LYS A 213 22.61 -5.75 7.68
C LYS A 213 23.62 -5.08 6.74
N ASP A 214 24.87 -5.04 7.15
CA ASP A 214 25.98 -4.72 6.25
C ASP A 214 26.16 -5.85 5.20
N ASN A 215 26.83 -5.51 4.11
CA ASN A 215 27.10 -6.46 3.03
C ASN A 215 25.84 -7.20 2.55
N SER A 216 24.78 -6.43 2.32
CA SER A 216 23.45 -6.95 1.98
C SER A 216 22.83 -6.19 0.81
N ARG A 217 21.88 -6.82 0.13
CA ARG A 217 21.04 -6.20 -0.90
C ARG A 217 19.72 -5.78 -0.28
N VAL A 218 19.36 -4.52 -0.50
CA VAL A 218 18.13 -3.92 0.03
C VAL A 218 17.25 -3.44 -1.11
N ARG A 219 15.97 -3.83 -1.11
CA ARG A 219 14.93 -3.19 -1.92
C ARG A 219 14.21 -2.15 -1.06
N LEU A 220 14.20 -0.91 -1.52
CA LEU A 220 13.37 0.13 -0.94
C LEU A 220 12.23 0.43 -1.92
N ARG A 221 10.99 0.31 -1.42
CA ARG A 221 9.76 0.62 -2.15
C ARG A 221 9.27 1.98 -1.68
N LEU A 222 9.51 3.01 -2.46
CA LEU A 222 9.13 4.39 -2.16
C LEU A 222 7.73 4.66 -2.70
N ILE A 223 6.84 5.17 -1.86
CA ILE A 223 5.47 5.52 -2.21
C ILE A 223 5.23 6.97 -1.77
N ASN A 224 4.89 7.86 -2.69
CA ASN A 224 4.49 9.22 -2.36
C ASN A 224 2.98 9.26 -2.09
N ALA A 225 2.59 9.38 -0.82
CA ALA A 225 1.19 9.49 -0.39
C ALA A 225 0.72 10.94 -0.21
N ALA A 226 1.59 11.93 -0.43
CA ALA A 226 1.23 13.34 -0.30
C ALA A 226 0.18 13.77 -1.35
N ASN A 227 -0.73 14.64 -0.94
CA ASN A 227 -1.80 15.12 -1.82
C ASN A 227 -1.29 15.93 -3.03
N ALA A 228 -0.17 16.66 -2.88
CA ALA A 228 0.30 17.58 -3.90
C ALA A 228 1.82 17.68 -4.00
N ARG A 229 2.56 17.32 -2.95
CA ARG A 229 4.02 17.50 -2.95
C ARG A 229 4.71 16.53 -3.90
N VAL A 230 5.49 17.08 -4.81
CA VAL A 230 6.54 16.35 -5.52
C VAL A 230 7.76 16.28 -4.59
N PHE A 231 8.30 15.10 -4.36
CA PHE A 231 9.52 14.91 -3.59
C PHE A 231 10.71 14.73 -4.52
N ASP A 232 11.67 15.65 -4.42
CA ASP A 232 12.99 15.47 -4.96
C ASP A 232 13.87 14.85 -3.87
N LEU A 233 14.36 13.64 -4.10
CA LEU A 233 15.02 12.81 -3.10
C LEU A 233 16.42 12.41 -3.57
N ASN A 234 17.35 12.29 -2.63
CA ASN A 234 18.61 11.62 -2.87
C ASN A 234 19.04 10.74 -1.68
N PHE A 235 19.97 9.83 -1.93
CA PHE A 235 20.59 9.02 -0.91
C PHE A 235 22.02 9.50 -0.67
N THR A 236 22.39 9.65 0.61
CA THR A 236 23.81 9.93 0.95
C THR A 236 24.62 8.62 0.87
N ASN A 237 25.84 8.70 0.40
CA ASN A 237 26.86 7.63 0.46
C ASN A 237 26.53 6.33 -0.28
N VAL A 238 25.38 6.19 -0.91
CA VAL A 238 24.98 5.00 -1.70
C VAL A 238 24.46 5.42 -3.06
N LYS A 239 24.52 4.49 -4.01
CA LYS A 239 24.00 4.70 -5.37
C LYS A 239 22.81 3.77 -5.60
N PRO A 240 21.58 4.29 -5.60
CA PRO A 240 20.42 3.50 -5.91
C PRO A 240 20.36 3.11 -7.38
N ARG A 241 19.84 1.93 -7.65
CA ARG A 241 19.41 1.50 -8.98
C ARG A 241 17.91 1.35 -9.00
N THR A 242 17.23 2.14 -9.83
CA THR A 242 15.79 2.01 -10.03
C THR A 242 15.49 0.73 -10.80
N ILE A 243 14.56 -0.06 -10.30
CA ILE A 243 14.12 -1.36 -10.87
C ILE A 243 12.64 -1.43 -11.21
N ALA A 244 11.82 -0.51 -10.69
CA ALA A 244 10.41 -0.42 -11.04
C ALA A 244 9.89 1.01 -10.88
N LEU A 245 8.94 1.40 -11.74
CA LEU A 245 8.22 2.66 -11.71
C LEU A 245 6.73 2.36 -11.73
N ASP A 246 5.98 2.95 -10.80
CA ASP A 246 4.52 2.78 -10.68
C ASP A 246 4.03 1.33 -10.65
N GLY A 247 4.83 0.44 -10.03
CA GLY A 247 4.55 -0.98 -9.93
C GLY A 247 5.05 -1.81 -11.12
N TYR A 248 5.49 -1.18 -12.22
CA TYR A 248 5.99 -1.88 -13.39
C TYR A 248 7.50 -1.99 -13.39
N PRO A 249 8.07 -3.18 -13.67
CA PRO A 249 9.51 -3.37 -13.73
C PRO A 249 10.13 -2.62 -14.92
N VAL A 250 11.33 -2.09 -14.70
CA VAL A 250 12.18 -1.46 -15.74
C VAL A 250 13.54 -2.10 -15.73
N ASP A 251 14.30 -1.94 -16.83
CA ASP A 251 15.70 -2.32 -16.85
C ASP A 251 16.45 -1.52 -15.77
N PRO A 252 17.25 -2.16 -14.89
CA PRO A 252 17.93 -1.48 -13.81
C PRO A 252 18.85 -0.37 -14.29
N PHE A 253 18.68 0.85 -13.75
CA PHE A 253 19.54 2.00 -14.08
C PHE A 253 19.91 2.78 -12.83
N GLU A 254 21.11 3.36 -12.81
CA GLU A 254 21.53 4.24 -11.71
C GLU A 254 20.66 5.51 -11.69
N SER A 255 20.19 5.86 -10.50
CA SER A 255 19.33 7.03 -10.28
C SER A 255 19.69 7.70 -8.94
N PRO A 256 20.80 8.49 -8.93
CA PRO A 256 21.26 9.13 -7.69
C PRO A 256 20.23 10.11 -7.12
N ASP A 257 19.47 10.75 -8.00
CA ASP A 257 18.38 11.66 -7.66
C ASP A 257 17.06 11.06 -8.15
N LEU A 258 16.04 11.13 -7.32
CA LEU A 258 14.70 10.61 -7.59
C LEU A 258 13.68 11.73 -7.45
N THR A 259 12.89 11.98 -8.49
CA THR A 259 11.72 12.84 -8.40
C THR A 259 10.47 11.97 -8.37
N ILE A 260 9.68 12.05 -7.29
CA ILE A 260 8.48 11.22 -7.09
C ILE A 260 7.28 12.15 -6.91
N GLY A 261 6.41 12.19 -7.92
CA GLY A 261 5.15 12.94 -7.86
C GLY A 261 4.11 12.28 -6.94
N PRO A 262 3.02 13.00 -6.60
CA PRO A 262 1.91 12.44 -5.84
C PRO A 262 1.40 11.13 -6.46
N SER A 263 1.14 10.13 -5.62
CA SER A 263 0.66 8.79 -6.01
C SER A 263 1.66 7.91 -6.75
N GLN A 264 2.82 8.41 -7.12
CA GLN A 264 3.86 7.63 -7.79
C GLN A 264 4.60 6.69 -6.83
N ARG A 265 5.13 5.61 -7.38
CA ARG A 265 5.94 4.62 -6.68
C ARG A 265 7.23 4.38 -7.45
N VAL A 266 8.32 4.27 -6.72
CA VAL A 266 9.63 3.93 -7.26
C VAL A 266 10.26 2.85 -6.40
N ASP A 267 10.69 1.75 -7.01
CA ASP A 267 11.45 0.73 -6.31
C ASP A 267 12.92 0.84 -6.69
N VAL A 268 13.77 0.89 -5.68
CA VAL A 268 15.22 0.92 -5.86
C VAL A 268 15.91 -0.24 -5.17
N ILE A 269 17.03 -0.68 -5.74
CA ILE A 269 17.98 -1.61 -5.13
C ILE A 269 19.20 -0.85 -4.65
N LEU A 270 19.64 -1.17 -3.43
CA LEU A 270 20.88 -0.74 -2.84
C LEU A 270 21.73 -1.97 -2.51
N ASP A 271 22.94 -2.04 -3.02
CA ASP A 271 23.94 -3.04 -2.65
C ASP A 271 24.90 -2.40 -1.62
N LEU A 272 24.76 -2.80 -0.35
CA LEU A 272 25.46 -2.21 0.79
C LEU A 272 26.81 -2.90 1.01
N SER A 273 27.88 -2.14 1.19
CA SER A 273 29.19 -2.69 1.55
C SER A 273 29.42 -2.63 3.06
N ASP A 274 30.34 -3.47 3.55
CA ASP A 274 30.79 -3.51 4.94
C ASP A 274 31.56 -2.27 5.42
N LYS A 275 31.95 -1.40 4.47
CA LYS A 275 32.71 -0.16 4.71
C LYS A 275 31.81 1.05 4.95
N LEU A 276 30.51 0.93 4.67
CA LEU A 276 29.56 2.00 4.81
C LEU A 276 29.01 2.00 6.24
N PRO A 277 29.22 3.08 7.04
CA PRO A 277 28.73 3.14 8.42
C PRO A 277 27.22 3.40 8.50
N GLU A 278 26.74 4.31 7.67
CA GLU A 278 25.34 4.72 7.58
C GLU A 278 25.06 5.47 6.27
N PHE A 279 23.79 5.54 5.91
CA PHE A 279 23.31 6.41 4.85
C PHE A 279 21.95 7.00 5.21
N ALA A 280 21.51 8.00 4.46
CA ALA A 280 20.24 8.67 4.71
C ALA A 280 19.48 8.90 3.41
N LEU A 281 18.16 8.89 3.49
CA LEU A 281 17.27 9.44 2.47
C LEU A 281 17.01 10.90 2.81
N GLN A 282 17.33 11.79 1.89
CA GLN A 282 17.16 13.24 2.04
C GLN A 282 16.15 13.78 1.03
N MET A 283 15.32 14.69 1.49
CA MET A 283 14.50 15.53 0.63
C MET A 283 15.33 16.77 0.24
N ILE A 284 15.50 16.98 -1.05
CA ILE A 284 16.15 18.17 -1.61
C ILE A 284 15.22 19.37 -1.41
N THR A 285 15.76 20.47 -0.93
CA THR A 285 15.05 21.73 -0.78
C THR A 285 15.84 22.86 -1.45
N ARG A 286 15.24 24.04 -1.55
CA ARG A 286 15.92 25.22 -2.11
C ARG A 286 17.10 25.72 -1.27
N THR A 287 17.19 25.29 -0.02
CA THR A 287 18.23 25.73 0.92
C THR A 287 19.14 24.58 1.32
N THR A 288 18.72 23.77 2.27
CA THR A 288 19.51 22.67 2.81
C THR A 288 18.72 21.37 2.73
N PRO A 289 19.29 20.27 2.24
CA PRO A 289 18.59 18.98 2.22
C PRO A 289 18.14 18.56 3.62
N ILE A 290 16.95 17.98 3.72
CA ILE A 290 16.35 17.53 4.96
C ILE A 290 16.40 16.01 5.01
N THR A 291 17.05 15.44 6.02
CA THR A 291 17.03 13.99 6.26
C THR A 291 15.64 13.54 6.69
N ILE A 292 15.00 12.72 5.87
CA ILE A 292 13.66 12.18 6.14
C ILE A 292 13.68 10.72 6.60
N ALA A 293 14.77 9.98 6.37
CA ALA A 293 15.01 8.66 6.96
C ALA A 293 16.50 8.37 7.09
N ARG A 294 16.89 7.56 8.10
CA ARG A 294 18.28 7.12 8.34
C ARG A 294 18.37 5.60 8.28
N PHE A 295 19.51 5.10 7.81
CA PHE A 295 19.79 3.68 7.71
C PHE A 295 21.13 3.37 8.36
N LEU A 296 21.09 2.63 9.46
CA LEU A 296 22.24 2.24 10.24
C LEU A 296 22.64 0.82 9.89
N LEU A 297 23.91 0.59 9.56
CA LEU A 297 24.39 -0.75 9.29
C LEU A 297 24.74 -1.46 10.60
N ASP A 298 24.18 -2.64 10.77
CA ASP A 298 24.31 -3.43 11.99
C ASP A 298 24.92 -4.80 11.66
N LYS A 299 26.19 -4.95 12.05
CA LYS A 299 26.96 -6.18 11.86
C LYS A 299 26.46 -7.35 12.70
N SER A 300 25.68 -7.07 13.75
CA SER A 300 25.14 -8.10 14.65
C SER A 300 23.90 -8.82 14.08
N LEU A 301 23.27 -8.25 13.05
CA LEU A 301 22.16 -8.90 12.38
C LEU A 301 22.64 -10.15 11.63
N GLU A 302 21.87 -11.24 11.69
CA GLU A 302 22.21 -12.49 10.99
C GLU A 302 22.40 -12.26 9.48
N GLN A 303 23.29 -13.05 8.87
CA GLN A 303 23.54 -12.95 7.43
C GLN A 303 22.28 -13.30 6.65
N GLY A 304 21.89 -12.40 5.73
CA GLY A 304 20.89 -12.70 4.73
C GLY A 304 21.35 -13.78 3.75
N GLY A 305 20.49 -14.16 2.83
CA GLY A 305 20.69 -15.30 1.92
C GLY A 305 21.72 -15.11 0.80
N GLY A 306 22.61 -14.11 0.88
CA GLY A 306 23.66 -13.89 -0.13
C GLY A 306 23.16 -13.24 -1.42
N ALA A 307 22.11 -12.44 -1.36
CA ALA A 307 21.47 -11.81 -2.52
C ALA A 307 22.42 -10.94 -3.35
N LEU A 308 23.49 -10.42 -2.77
CA LEU A 308 24.50 -9.62 -3.49
C LEU A 308 25.19 -10.37 -4.63
N ASN A 309 25.27 -11.69 -4.55
CA ASN A 309 25.93 -12.54 -5.54
C ASN A 309 25.01 -12.86 -6.73
N GLU A 310 23.77 -12.42 -6.72
CA GLU A 310 22.82 -12.65 -7.80
C GLU A 310 22.74 -11.45 -8.74
N GLU A 311 22.72 -11.72 -10.05
CA GLU A 311 22.52 -10.70 -11.07
C GLU A 311 21.08 -10.14 -10.94
N LEU A 312 20.93 -8.82 -11.11
CA LEU A 312 19.62 -8.20 -11.25
C LEU A 312 19.12 -8.44 -12.66
N ILE A 313 18.20 -9.39 -12.80
CA ILE A 313 17.54 -9.69 -14.06
C ILE A 313 16.33 -8.76 -14.20
N THR A 314 16.12 -8.20 -15.40
CA THR A 314 14.90 -7.48 -15.73
C THR A 314 13.72 -8.43 -15.69
N PRO A 315 12.70 -8.22 -14.84
CA PRO A 315 11.52 -9.04 -14.83
C PRO A 315 10.74 -8.96 -16.15
N ILE A 316 10.05 -10.04 -16.52
CA ILE A 316 9.14 -10.03 -17.67
C ILE A 316 8.04 -8.98 -17.39
N ARG A 317 7.89 -8.02 -18.30
CA ARG A 317 6.85 -6.99 -18.18
C ARG A 317 5.48 -7.62 -18.36
N PRO A 318 4.50 -7.28 -17.51
CA PRO A 318 3.13 -7.71 -17.73
C PRO A 318 2.65 -7.29 -19.12
N GLN A 319 2.03 -8.20 -19.84
CA GLN A 319 1.41 -7.86 -21.13
C GLN A 319 0.19 -6.96 -20.85
N PRO A 320 -0.02 -5.88 -21.62
CA PRO A 320 -1.26 -5.13 -21.55
C PRO A 320 -2.43 -6.08 -21.84
N PRO A 321 -3.61 -5.89 -21.20
CA PRO A 321 -4.79 -6.67 -21.55
C PRO A 321 -5.10 -6.45 -23.02
N ASP A 322 -5.51 -7.53 -23.72
CA ASP A 322 -5.96 -7.41 -25.11
C ASP A 322 -7.09 -6.39 -25.18
N ALA A 323 -7.02 -5.47 -26.15
CA ALA A 323 -8.02 -4.43 -26.35
C ALA A 323 -9.42 -4.98 -26.74
N SER A 324 -9.55 -6.29 -26.80
CA SER A 324 -10.78 -7.02 -27.18
C SER A 324 -11.50 -7.68 -25.99
N SER A 325 -11.07 -7.48 -24.75
CA SER A 325 -11.71 -8.06 -23.54
C SER A 325 -12.64 -7.08 -22.82
#